data_8bdcf70255f1739510f71ceec816b2d1
#
_entry.id   8bdcf70255f1739510f71ceec816b2d1
#
_cell.length_a   1.000
_cell.length_b   1.000
_cell.length_c   1.000
_cell.angle_alpha   90.00
_cell.angle_beta   90.00
_cell.angle_gamma   90.00
#
_symmetry.space_group_name_H-M   'P 1'
#
loop_
_entity.id
_entity.type
_entity.pdbx_description
1 polymer ?
#
loop_
_entity_poly.entity_id
_entity_poly.type
_entity_poly.pdbx_seq_one_letter_code
_entity_poly.pdbx_strand_id
1 'polypeptide(L)'
;SIGLQSADNEELALLGRIHTWEEFLDTFKAARNACFTNINIDIMSALPGQTVLSYQNTLTSVLALHPEHISAYSLIIEEGTPFFDEYGETDCAQKKKKDAAKLLPSEDEVVQMDELTWKLLGEAGYEHYEISNYALPESVCRHNLKYWHCEEYLGVGTGAASYMKTNSSGDYC
;
A
#
# COMPACT_ATOMS: atom_id res chain seq x y z
N SER A 1 8.50 -8.08 -3.38
CA SER A 1 7.36 -7.45 -2.70
C SER A 1 6.33 -8.51 -2.32
N ILE A 2 5.74 -8.41 -1.14
CA ILE A 2 4.70 -9.30 -0.65
C ILE A 2 3.53 -8.44 -0.15
N GLY A 3 2.37 -8.62 -0.77
CA GLY A 3 1.15 -7.89 -0.43
C GLY A 3 0.49 -8.45 0.82
N LEU A 4 0.69 -7.80 1.96
CA LEU A 4 -0.02 -8.11 3.21
C LEU A 4 -1.38 -7.41 3.27
N GLN A 5 -1.38 -6.12 3.10
CA GLN A 5 -2.46 -5.15 3.20
C GLN A 5 -2.86 -4.82 4.66
N SER A 6 -3.13 -5.80 5.50
CA SER A 6 -3.43 -5.65 6.93
C SER A 6 -2.98 -6.88 7.72
N ALA A 7 -2.63 -6.70 8.99
CA ALA A 7 -2.39 -7.79 9.95
C ALA A 7 -3.68 -8.25 10.64
N ASP A 8 -4.83 -7.66 10.28
CA ASP A 8 -6.15 -8.04 10.78
C ASP A 8 -6.88 -8.89 9.74
N ASN A 9 -7.26 -10.12 10.11
CA ASN A 9 -7.92 -11.07 9.22
C ASN A 9 -9.34 -10.62 8.82
N GLU A 10 -10.02 -9.81 9.63
CA GLU A 10 -11.33 -9.26 9.28
C GLU A 10 -11.18 -8.17 8.20
N GLU A 11 -10.16 -7.30 8.30
CA GLU A 11 -9.83 -6.31 7.28
C GLU A 11 -9.40 -7.00 5.97
N LEU A 12 -8.61 -8.07 6.03
CA LEU A 12 -8.24 -8.86 4.85
C LEU A 12 -9.45 -9.48 4.16
N ALA A 13 -10.37 -10.07 4.92
CA ALA A 13 -11.59 -10.65 4.39
C ALA A 13 -12.49 -9.59 3.73
N LEU A 14 -12.57 -8.38 4.30
CA LEU A 14 -13.29 -7.24 3.74
C LEU A 14 -12.72 -6.78 2.39
N LEU A 15 -11.39 -6.82 2.25
CA LEU A 15 -10.68 -6.56 0.99
C LEU A 15 -10.83 -7.69 -0.04
N GLY A 16 -11.51 -8.78 0.29
CA GLY A 16 -11.61 -9.96 -0.57
C GLY A 16 -10.28 -10.71 -0.71
N ARG A 17 -9.35 -10.55 0.25
CA ARG A 17 -8.10 -11.30 0.25
C ARG A 17 -8.35 -12.74 0.65
N ILE A 18 -7.67 -13.66 -0.04
CA ILE A 18 -7.80 -15.11 0.22
C ILE A 18 -6.81 -15.61 1.26
N HIS A 19 -5.79 -14.84 1.58
CA HIS A 19 -4.78 -15.17 2.58
C HIS A 19 -5.11 -14.56 3.94
N THR A 20 -4.56 -15.16 4.98
CA THR A 20 -4.59 -14.67 6.37
C THR A 20 -3.24 -14.07 6.77
N TRP A 21 -3.21 -13.40 7.92
CA TRP A 21 -1.96 -12.94 8.55
C TRP A 21 -0.97 -14.08 8.78
N GLU A 22 -1.44 -15.24 9.22
CA GLU A 22 -0.62 -16.42 9.48
C GLU A 22 0.01 -16.97 8.20
N GLU A 23 -0.75 -17.05 7.11
CA GLU A 23 -0.26 -17.49 5.80
C GLU A 23 0.73 -16.49 5.20
N PHE A 24 0.52 -15.18 5.44
CA PHE A 24 1.50 -14.17 5.08
C PHE A 24 2.81 -14.36 5.86
N LEU A 25 2.75 -14.62 7.18
CA LEU A 25 3.95 -14.88 7.99
C LEU A 25 4.75 -16.08 7.48
N ASP A 26 4.06 -17.16 7.07
CA ASP A 26 4.71 -18.33 6.51
C ASP A 26 5.37 -18.01 5.15
N THR A 27 4.71 -17.20 4.31
CA THR A 27 5.26 -16.72 3.04
C THR A 27 6.50 -15.84 3.28
N PHE A 28 6.45 -14.91 4.24
CA PHE A 28 7.57 -14.05 4.59
C PHE A 28 8.77 -14.87 5.10
N LYS A 29 8.53 -15.85 5.98
CA LYS A 29 9.56 -16.78 6.48
C LYS A 29 10.17 -17.59 5.33
N ALA A 30 9.33 -18.09 4.41
CA ALA A 30 9.80 -18.84 3.24
C ALA A 30 10.72 -17.97 2.35
N ALA A 31 10.36 -16.71 2.14
CA ALA A 31 11.20 -15.76 1.40
C ALA A 31 12.55 -15.53 2.11
N ARG A 32 12.55 -15.33 3.43
CA ARG A 32 13.80 -15.22 4.21
C ARG A 32 14.64 -16.48 4.13
N ASN A 33 14.04 -17.66 4.24
CA ASN A 33 14.74 -18.95 4.11
C ASN A 33 15.33 -19.17 2.71
N ALA A 34 14.70 -18.59 1.67
CA ALA A 34 15.21 -18.55 0.31
C ALA A 34 16.28 -17.48 0.10
N CYS A 35 16.80 -16.87 1.17
CA CYS A 35 17.87 -15.87 1.17
C CYS A 35 17.52 -14.54 0.49
N PHE A 36 16.25 -14.16 0.40
CA PHE A 36 15.89 -12.79 0.04
C PHE A 36 16.26 -11.85 1.19
N THR A 37 17.14 -10.90 0.92
CA THR A 37 17.69 -9.94 1.89
C THR A 37 17.08 -8.54 1.77
N ASN A 38 16.28 -8.30 0.75
CA ASN A 38 15.52 -7.07 0.58
C ASN A 38 14.07 -7.45 0.21
N ILE A 39 13.17 -7.34 1.20
CA ILE A 39 11.76 -7.69 1.06
C ILE A 39 10.94 -6.44 1.33
N ASN A 40 10.02 -6.14 0.41
CA ASN A 40 9.01 -5.14 0.61
C ASN A 40 7.71 -5.78 1.12
N ILE A 41 7.05 -5.12 2.06
CA ILE A 41 5.70 -5.44 2.52
C ILE A 41 4.77 -4.30 2.15
N ASP A 42 3.67 -4.62 1.42
CA ASP A 42 2.64 -3.66 1.09
C ASP A 42 1.53 -3.68 2.16
N ILE A 43 1.19 -2.51 2.70
CA ILE A 43 0.11 -2.30 3.68
C ILE A 43 -0.83 -1.19 3.23
N MET A 44 -2.08 -1.28 3.67
CA MET A 44 -3.12 -0.31 3.32
C MET A 44 -3.70 0.34 4.56
N SER A 45 -3.88 1.65 4.51
CA SER A 45 -4.67 2.44 5.45
C SER A 45 -6.04 2.79 4.87
N ALA A 46 -6.89 3.38 5.69
CA ALA A 46 -8.23 3.86 5.35
C ALA A 46 -9.18 2.76 4.83
N LEU A 47 -9.01 1.52 5.31
CA LEU A 47 -9.91 0.42 4.98
C LEU A 47 -11.28 0.59 5.64
N PRO A 48 -12.38 0.08 5.04
CA PRO A 48 -13.69 0.09 5.69
C PRO A 48 -13.64 -0.60 7.06
N GLY A 49 -14.12 0.10 8.08
CA GLY A 49 -14.11 -0.39 9.46
C GLY A 49 -12.76 -0.29 10.19
N GLN A 50 -11.70 0.06 9.48
CA GLN A 50 -10.38 0.24 10.08
C GLN A 50 -10.37 1.43 11.04
N THR A 51 -9.76 1.25 12.19
CA THR A 51 -9.53 2.30 13.18
C THR A 51 -8.05 2.69 13.20
N VAL A 52 -7.73 3.85 13.73
CA VAL A 52 -6.33 4.26 13.95
C VAL A 52 -5.57 3.22 14.78
N LEU A 53 -6.25 2.59 15.76
CA LEU A 53 -5.64 1.56 16.60
C LEU A 53 -5.38 0.25 15.83
N SER A 54 -6.34 -0.23 15.01
CA SER A 54 -6.13 -1.46 14.20
C SER A 54 -5.02 -1.25 13.18
N TYR A 55 -4.95 -0.08 12.56
CA TYR A 55 -3.87 0.27 11.66
C TYR A 55 -2.50 0.37 12.38
N GLN A 56 -2.48 0.94 13.59
CA GLN A 56 -1.27 0.94 14.43
C GLN A 56 -0.78 -0.48 14.74
N ASN A 57 -1.69 -1.39 15.03
CA ASN A 57 -1.35 -2.79 15.26
C ASN A 57 -0.74 -3.45 14.03
N THR A 58 -1.28 -3.14 12.83
CA THR A 58 -0.70 -3.59 11.55
C THR A 58 0.72 -3.06 11.38
N LEU A 59 0.95 -1.74 11.55
CA LEU A 59 2.29 -1.15 11.47
C LEU A 59 3.28 -1.80 12.44
N THR A 60 2.87 -1.96 13.70
CA THR A 60 3.71 -2.56 14.74
C THR A 60 4.06 -4.01 14.42
N SER A 61 3.09 -4.78 13.91
CA SER A 61 3.29 -6.17 13.51
C SER A 61 4.25 -6.31 12.34
N VAL A 62 4.15 -5.41 11.36
CA VAL A 62 5.05 -5.36 10.20
C VAL A 62 6.46 -4.96 10.61
N LEU A 63 6.60 -3.93 11.47
CA LEU A 63 7.90 -3.50 11.98
C LEU A 63 8.63 -4.61 12.75
N ALA A 64 7.90 -5.45 13.48
CA ALA A 64 8.47 -6.60 14.20
C ALA A 64 9.09 -7.66 13.27
N LEU A 65 8.75 -7.67 11.98
CA LEU A 65 9.32 -8.56 10.97
C LEU A 65 10.64 -8.03 10.38
N HIS A 66 10.98 -6.77 10.63
CA HIS A 66 12.17 -6.08 10.11
C HIS A 66 12.31 -6.22 8.59
N PRO A 67 11.29 -5.83 7.77
CA PRO A 67 11.47 -5.75 6.33
C PRO A 67 12.43 -4.61 5.97
N GLU A 68 13.08 -4.66 4.82
CA GLU A 68 13.96 -3.57 4.37
C GLU A 68 13.18 -2.44 3.70
N HIS A 69 11.96 -2.72 3.27
CA HIS A 69 11.11 -1.78 2.56
C HIS A 69 9.64 -1.97 2.96
N ILE A 70 8.90 -0.88 3.03
CA ILE A 70 7.45 -0.87 3.32
C ILE A 70 6.78 0.08 2.34
N SER A 71 5.74 -0.42 1.64
CA SER A 71 4.82 0.41 0.87
C SER A 71 3.55 0.60 1.70
N ALA A 72 3.27 1.83 2.12
CA ALA A 72 2.10 2.18 2.90
C ALA A 72 1.25 3.20 2.12
N TYR A 73 0.04 2.84 1.75
CA TYR A 73 -0.84 3.68 0.95
C TYR A 73 -2.30 3.56 1.41
N SER A 74 -3.04 4.65 1.25
CA SER A 74 -4.47 4.70 1.59
C SER A 74 -5.30 4.01 0.51
N LEU A 75 -6.43 3.42 0.92
CA LEU A 75 -7.41 2.86 -0.02
C LEU A 75 -7.93 3.95 -0.96
N ILE A 76 -7.79 3.72 -2.26
CA ILE A 76 -8.41 4.51 -3.32
C ILE A 76 -9.57 3.72 -3.91
N ILE A 77 -10.75 4.34 -3.96
CA ILE A 77 -11.96 3.72 -4.51
C ILE A 77 -12.09 4.14 -5.97
N GLU A 78 -11.85 3.19 -6.87
CA GLU A 78 -11.89 3.42 -8.32
C GLU A 78 -13.23 3.04 -8.92
N GLU A 79 -13.73 3.84 -9.87
CA GLU A 79 -14.94 3.55 -10.64
C GLU A 79 -14.86 2.19 -11.33
N GLY A 80 -15.99 1.49 -11.38
CA GLY A 80 -16.08 0.15 -11.99
C GLY A 80 -15.59 -0.99 -11.10
N THR A 81 -15.30 -0.72 -9.83
CA THR A 81 -14.96 -1.74 -8.84
C THR A 81 -16.14 -2.04 -7.90
N PRO A 82 -16.25 -3.26 -7.32
CA PRO A 82 -17.25 -3.54 -6.30
C PRO A 82 -17.19 -2.58 -5.10
N PHE A 83 -16.00 -2.08 -4.75
CA PHE A 83 -15.82 -1.06 -3.72
C PHE A 83 -16.46 0.27 -4.10
N PHE A 84 -16.40 0.66 -5.37
CA PHE A 84 -17.08 1.87 -5.84
C PHE A 84 -18.61 1.74 -5.76
N ASP A 85 -19.16 0.58 -6.08
CA ASP A 85 -20.60 0.32 -5.95
C ASP A 85 -21.05 0.39 -4.49
N GLU A 86 -20.19 0.03 -3.55
CA GLU A 86 -20.50 0.02 -2.12
C GLU A 86 -20.17 1.34 -1.41
N TYR A 87 -19.05 1.99 -1.73
CA TYR A 87 -18.49 3.13 -1.01
C TYR A 87 -18.36 4.40 -1.84
N GLY A 88 -18.45 4.34 -3.17
CA GLY A 88 -18.33 5.48 -4.05
C GLY A 88 -19.41 6.54 -3.82
N GLU A 89 -19.12 7.77 -4.15
CA GLU A 89 -20.07 8.87 -4.14
C GLU A 89 -21.07 8.71 -5.28
N THR A 90 -22.25 8.16 -4.99
CA THR A 90 -23.37 8.21 -5.91
C THR A 90 -24.38 9.24 -5.40
N ASP A 91 -24.80 10.13 -6.30
CA ASP A 91 -25.80 11.20 -6.06
C ASP A 91 -27.21 10.68 -5.69
N CYS A 92 -27.38 9.40 -5.46
CA CYS A 92 -28.67 8.81 -5.15
C CYS A 92 -28.91 8.64 -3.66
N ALA A 93 -29.96 9.29 -3.20
CA ALA A 93 -30.57 9.32 -1.85
C ALA A 93 -30.96 7.95 -1.26
N GLN A 94 -30.28 6.87 -1.60
CA GLN A 94 -30.51 5.52 -1.08
C GLN A 94 -29.27 4.97 -0.36
N LYS A 95 -28.65 5.76 0.52
CA LYS A 95 -27.69 5.19 1.49
C LYS A 95 -28.48 4.25 2.42
N LYS A 96 -28.46 2.94 2.11
CA LYS A 96 -28.77 1.93 3.14
C LYS A 96 -27.94 2.27 4.37
N LYS A 97 -28.51 2.22 5.57
CA LYS A 97 -27.75 2.36 6.83
C LYS A 97 -26.65 1.32 6.80
N LYS A 98 -25.43 1.74 6.51
CA LYS A 98 -24.26 0.86 6.58
C LYS A 98 -23.96 0.56 8.05
N ASP A 99 -23.59 -0.68 8.30
CA ASP A 99 -23.07 -1.10 9.61
C ASP A 99 -21.84 -0.23 9.94
N ALA A 100 -21.70 0.25 11.16
CA ALA A 100 -20.55 1.07 11.56
C ALA A 100 -19.21 0.38 11.28
N ALA A 101 -19.18 -0.97 11.36
CA ALA A 101 -18.03 -1.80 10.99
C ALA A 101 -17.67 -1.78 9.50
N LYS A 102 -18.46 -1.14 8.66
CA LYS A 102 -18.27 -1.03 7.21
C LYS A 102 -18.21 0.42 6.73
N LEU A 103 -18.05 1.37 7.63
CA LEU A 103 -17.85 2.76 7.25
C LEU A 103 -16.39 3.02 6.94
N LEU A 104 -16.14 3.88 5.97
CA LEU A 104 -14.79 4.40 5.74
C LEU A 104 -14.40 5.28 6.94
N PRO A 105 -13.12 5.26 7.34
CA PRO A 105 -12.61 6.23 8.30
C PRO A 105 -12.88 7.66 7.85
N SER A 106 -13.06 8.56 8.82
CA SER A 106 -13.18 10.00 8.54
C SER A 106 -11.84 10.55 8.01
N GLU A 107 -11.89 11.72 7.34
CA GLU A 107 -10.68 12.39 6.88
C GLU A 107 -9.69 12.63 8.02
N ASP A 108 -10.16 13.01 9.20
CA ASP A 108 -9.32 13.21 10.39
C ASP A 108 -8.64 11.90 10.85
N GLU A 109 -9.34 10.77 10.77
CA GLU A 109 -8.75 9.45 11.09
C GLU A 109 -7.71 9.03 10.04
N VAL A 110 -7.96 9.32 8.76
CA VAL A 110 -6.98 9.07 7.68
C VAL A 110 -5.71 9.88 7.91
N VAL A 111 -5.84 11.18 8.22
CA VAL A 111 -4.68 12.03 8.55
C VAL A 111 -3.92 11.47 9.77
N GLN A 112 -4.63 11.02 10.81
CA GLN A 112 -3.97 10.40 11.97
C GLN A 112 -3.24 9.10 11.61
N MET A 113 -3.77 8.29 10.69
CA MET A 113 -3.08 7.09 10.19
C MET A 113 -1.80 7.44 9.42
N ASP A 114 -1.85 8.49 8.59
CA ASP A 114 -0.68 8.96 7.84
C ASP A 114 0.40 9.51 8.78
N GLU A 115 0.03 10.35 9.76
CA GLU A 115 0.95 10.86 10.77
C GLU A 115 1.58 9.73 11.60
N LEU A 116 0.78 8.72 11.94
CA LEU A 116 1.23 7.54 12.67
C LEU A 116 2.24 6.73 11.85
N THR A 117 1.99 6.56 10.55
CA THR A 117 2.90 5.88 9.61
C THR A 117 4.23 6.60 9.59
N TRP A 118 4.21 7.90 9.38
CA TRP A 118 5.41 8.75 9.36
C TRP A 118 6.23 8.62 10.64
N LYS A 119 5.54 8.70 11.77
CA LYS A 119 6.18 8.63 13.08
C LYS A 119 6.81 7.27 13.34
N LEU A 120 6.03 6.19 13.23
CA LEU A 120 6.50 4.85 13.61
C LEU A 120 7.59 4.34 12.67
N LEU A 121 7.45 4.55 11.36
CA LEU A 121 8.47 4.14 10.39
C LEU A 121 9.74 4.98 10.54
N GLY A 122 9.62 6.30 10.75
CA GLY A 122 10.78 7.17 11.01
C GLY A 122 11.51 6.82 12.30
N GLU A 123 10.80 6.54 13.40
CA GLU A 123 11.39 6.07 14.65
C GLU A 123 12.10 4.71 14.51
N ALA A 124 11.65 3.88 13.59
CA ALA A 124 12.26 2.59 13.26
C ALA A 124 13.42 2.69 12.24
N GLY A 125 13.76 3.90 11.78
CA GLY A 125 14.91 4.16 10.91
C GLY A 125 14.61 4.06 9.41
N TYR A 126 13.33 4.00 9.00
CA TYR A 126 12.97 4.04 7.59
C TYR A 126 12.95 5.48 7.09
N GLU A 127 13.48 5.69 5.89
CA GLU A 127 13.42 6.95 5.16
C GLU A 127 12.18 6.96 4.26
N HIS A 128 11.36 8.00 4.35
CA HIS A 128 10.25 8.25 3.43
C HIS A 128 10.81 8.89 2.16
N TYR A 129 11.08 8.11 1.12
CA TYR A 129 11.82 8.58 -0.06
C TYR A 129 10.91 8.97 -1.24
N GLU A 130 9.62 8.63 -1.17
CA GLU A 130 8.59 9.06 -2.12
C GLU A 130 7.20 8.93 -1.47
N ILE A 131 6.11 9.16 -2.18
CA ILE A 131 4.75 9.37 -1.61
C ILE A 131 4.29 8.23 -0.70
N SER A 132 4.48 6.98 -1.10
CA SER A 132 3.93 5.81 -0.40
C SER A 132 5.00 4.84 0.10
N ASN A 133 6.27 5.08 -0.20
CA ASN A 133 7.32 4.11 0.04
C ASN A 133 8.34 4.58 1.07
N TYR A 134 8.65 3.65 1.97
CA TYR A 134 9.59 3.80 3.06
C TYR A 134 10.64 2.70 2.97
N ALA A 135 11.90 3.03 3.16
CA ALA A 135 12.99 2.07 3.06
C ALA A 135 14.06 2.31 4.13
N LEU A 136 14.68 1.24 4.60
CA LEU A 136 15.94 1.35 5.32
C LEU A 136 17.03 1.88 4.37
N PRO A 137 18.10 2.51 4.88
CA PRO A 137 19.22 2.99 4.07
C PRO A 137 19.70 1.92 3.07
N GLU A 138 19.95 2.32 1.83
CA GLU A 138 20.39 1.46 0.71
C GLU A 138 19.32 0.47 0.19
N SER A 139 18.08 0.49 0.71
CA SER A 139 17.03 -0.45 0.34
C SER A 139 15.91 0.15 -0.51
N VAL A 140 16.08 1.38 -1.00
CA VAL A 140 15.10 2.07 -1.87
C VAL A 140 14.84 1.28 -3.16
N CYS A 141 13.60 1.29 -3.63
CA CYS A 141 13.23 0.64 -4.88
C CYS A 141 13.72 1.45 -6.09
N ARG A 142 14.81 1.01 -6.71
CA ARG A 142 15.38 1.66 -7.90
C ARG A 142 14.41 1.73 -9.08
N HIS A 143 13.48 0.78 -9.18
CA HIS A 143 12.46 0.79 -10.22
C HIS A 143 11.51 1.97 -10.02
N ASN A 144 11.03 2.20 -8.79
CA ASN A 144 10.15 3.33 -8.47
C ASN A 144 10.86 4.67 -8.71
N LEU A 145 12.13 4.77 -8.30
CA LEU A 145 12.91 5.99 -8.52
C LEU A 145 13.06 6.38 -9.99
N LYS A 146 13.07 5.41 -10.92
CA LYS A 146 13.09 5.71 -12.36
C LYS A 146 11.91 6.56 -12.81
N TYR A 147 10.71 6.24 -12.30
CA TYR A 147 9.51 7.03 -12.61
C TYR A 147 9.62 8.44 -12.02
N TRP A 148 10.04 8.54 -10.77
CA TRP A 148 10.19 9.86 -10.09
C TRP A 148 11.27 10.72 -10.71
N HIS A 149 12.34 10.13 -11.24
CA HIS A 149 13.41 10.84 -11.94
C HIS A 149 13.11 11.06 -13.43
N CYS A 150 11.96 10.66 -13.93
CA CYS A 150 11.62 10.71 -15.36
C CYS A 150 12.71 10.04 -16.23
N GLU A 151 13.23 8.91 -15.80
CA GLU A 151 14.17 8.10 -16.58
C GLU A 151 13.42 7.27 -17.64
N GLU A 152 14.08 7.02 -18.76
CA GLU A 152 13.50 6.21 -19.83
C GLU A 152 13.26 4.77 -19.41
N TYR A 153 12.11 4.22 -19.81
CA TYR A 153 11.78 2.81 -19.61
C TYR A 153 10.96 2.27 -20.77
N LEU A 154 11.13 0.97 -21.04
CA LEU A 154 10.38 0.23 -22.03
C LEU A 154 9.39 -0.71 -21.32
N GLY A 155 8.10 -0.52 -21.57
CA GLY A 155 7.06 -1.44 -21.14
C GLY A 155 6.85 -2.54 -22.19
N VAL A 156 6.64 -3.77 -21.71
CA VAL A 156 6.37 -4.93 -22.55
C VAL A 156 5.16 -5.67 -22.03
N GLY A 157 4.20 -5.94 -22.90
CA GLY A 157 2.98 -6.68 -22.59
C GLY A 157 1.70 -5.89 -22.84
N THR A 158 0.55 -6.54 -22.64
CA THR A 158 -0.76 -5.94 -22.86
C THR A 158 -1.02 -4.80 -21.87
N GLY A 159 -1.28 -3.60 -22.38
CA GLY A 159 -1.52 -2.40 -21.57
C GLY A 159 -0.24 -1.78 -20.99
N ALA A 160 0.95 -2.29 -21.32
CA ALA A 160 2.20 -1.69 -20.85
C ALA A 160 2.46 -0.36 -21.55
N ALA A 161 2.88 0.64 -20.76
CA ALA A 161 3.32 1.94 -21.25
C ALA A 161 4.85 2.03 -21.27
N SER A 162 5.40 2.82 -22.18
CA SER A 162 6.82 3.17 -22.23
C SER A 162 6.99 4.67 -22.09
N TYR A 163 8.11 5.08 -21.55
CA TYR A 163 8.52 6.47 -21.50
C TYR A 163 9.90 6.59 -22.13
N MET A 164 9.97 7.16 -23.34
CA MET A 164 11.20 7.24 -24.12
C MET A 164 11.37 8.63 -24.73
N LYS A 165 12.59 9.16 -24.73
CA LYS A 165 12.92 10.41 -25.37
C LYS A 165 13.03 10.20 -26.86
N THR A 166 12.39 11.02 -27.67
CA THR A 166 12.56 11.01 -29.13
C THR A 166 13.82 11.77 -29.53
N ASN A 167 14.55 11.19 -30.50
CA ASN A 167 15.95 11.56 -30.81
C ASN A 167 16.21 12.94 -31.43
N SER A 168 15.29 13.88 -31.52
CA SER A 168 15.59 15.13 -32.25
C SER A 168 14.98 16.41 -31.72
N SER A 169 13.95 16.36 -30.90
CA SER A 169 13.22 17.57 -30.47
C SER A 169 12.95 17.62 -28.97
N GLY A 170 13.31 16.59 -28.20
CA GLY A 170 13.03 16.55 -26.76
C GLY A 170 11.56 16.25 -26.42
N ASP A 171 10.77 15.88 -27.42
CA ASP A 171 9.38 15.47 -27.19
C ASP A 171 9.33 14.03 -26.67
N TYR A 172 8.43 13.78 -25.72
CA TYR A 172 8.20 12.46 -25.11
C TYR A 172 7.02 11.78 -25.81
N CYS A 173 7.13 10.49 -26.02
CA CYS A 173 6.03 9.64 -26.48
C CYS A 173 5.36 8.92 -25.33
#